data_4296d1d957417a8b85ca475037d61f79
#
_entry.id   4296d1d957417a8b85ca475037d61f79
#
_cell.length_a   1.000
_cell.length_b   1.000
_cell.length_c   1.000
_cell.angle_alpha   90.00
_cell.angle_beta   90.00
_cell.angle_gamma   90.00
#
_symmetry.space_group_name_H-M   'P 1'
#
loop_
_entity.id
_entity.type
_entity.pdbx_description
1 polymer ?
#
loop_
_entity_poly.entity_id
_entity_poly.type
_entity_poly.pdbx_seq_one_letter_code
_entity_poly.pdbx_strand_id
1 'polypeptide(L)'
;VQNFVFDENLLDVTQKSLSQIVDMERIVAKIATEKISPRALNQLQNSLVTIDQLKNYLKETAHNTLIKQVNNLPDTNLIKDLIEKTLDPEAPVLVSKGHIIATGFSEDLDALRSLRDTSQSHLDAMLTRETKRTQIPSLKIAFNNVFGYYIEVRNTHKDKVPEDWTRKQTLVNAERYVTEELKTFESEILQADERIQELEQHLYVELIGKLQQDLDALKRNAEAIAKWDVLSCFATVSYTHLTLPTSYAV
;
A
#
# COMPACT_ATOMS: atom_id res chain seq x y z
N VAL A 1 -1.44 -11.41 35.13
CA VAL A 1 -2.31 -12.64 35.08
C VAL A 1 -3.53 -12.44 35.95
N GLN A 2 -3.36 -12.13 37.24
CA GLN A 2 -4.47 -12.06 38.21
C GLN A 2 -5.66 -11.19 37.73
N ASN A 3 -5.41 -9.99 37.19
CA ASN A 3 -6.44 -9.10 36.66
C ASN A 3 -7.24 -9.75 35.52
N PHE A 4 -6.57 -10.48 34.62
CA PHE A 4 -7.21 -11.18 33.51
C PHE A 4 -7.98 -12.43 33.96
N VAL A 5 -7.58 -13.07 35.06
CA VAL A 5 -8.30 -14.24 35.61
C VAL A 5 -9.61 -13.82 36.28
N PHE A 6 -9.64 -12.67 36.97
CA PHE A 6 -10.83 -12.21 37.69
C PHE A 6 -11.77 -11.32 36.87
N ASP A 7 -11.37 -10.89 35.66
CA ASP A 7 -12.16 -10.06 34.76
C ASP A 7 -12.20 -10.69 33.37
N GLU A 8 -13.22 -11.50 33.12
CA GLU A 8 -13.42 -12.22 31.86
C GLU A 8 -13.61 -11.27 30.68
N ASN A 9 -14.31 -10.14 30.88
CA ASN A 9 -14.51 -9.16 29.84
C ASN A 9 -13.19 -8.47 29.44
N LEU A 10 -12.34 -8.15 30.42
CA LEU A 10 -10.99 -7.64 30.17
C LEU A 10 -10.16 -8.63 29.37
N LEU A 11 -10.21 -9.91 29.69
CA LEU A 11 -9.51 -10.98 28.99
C LEU A 11 -9.98 -11.07 27.53
N ASP A 12 -11.30 -11.15 27.31
CA ASP A 12 -11.89 -11.29 25.98
C ASP A 12 -11.55 -10.10 25.06
N VAL A 13 -11.76 -8.87 25.55
CA VAL A 13 -11.44 -7.65 24.79
C VAL A 13 -9.95 -7.58 24.47
N THR A 14 -9.08 -7.92 25.43
CA THR A 14 -7.61 -7.91 25.21
C THR A 14 -7.23 -8.93 24.15
N GLN A 15 -7.70 -10.16 24.22
CA GLN A 15 -7.38 -11.22 23.26
C GLN A 15 -7.90 -10.89 21.84
N LYS A 16 -9.11 -10.36 21.72
CA LYS A 16 -9.65 -9.91 20.44
C LYS A 16 -8.81 -8.79 19.82
N SER A 17 -8.38 -7.83 20.62
CA SER A 17 -7.50 -6.75 20.14
C SER A 17 -6.15 -7.30 19.71
N LEU A 18 -5.52 -8.15 20.51
CA LEU A 18 -4.22 -8.75 20.23
C LEU A 18 -4.24 -9.59 18.95
N SER A 19 -5.34 -10.30 18.66
CA SER A 19 -5.49 -11.10 17.44
C SER A 19 -5.47 -10.28 16.14
N GLN A 20 -5.72 -8.98 16.22
CA GLN A 20 -5.72 -8.06 15.08
C GLN A 20 -4.37 -7.36 14.89
N ILE A 21 -3.46 -7.49 15.83
CA ILE A 21 -2.14 -6.86 15.80
C ILE A 21 -1.16 -7.80 15.11
N VAL A 22 -0.44 -7.27 14.13
CA VAL A 22 0.60 -8.02 13.42
C VAL A 22 1.84 -8.19 14.29
N ASP A 23 2.75 -9.07 13.87
CA ASP A 23 4.07 -9.26 14.49
C ASP A 23 4.90 -7.95 14.43
N MET A 24 4.72 -7.14 15.47
CA MET A 24 5.32 -5.81 15.60
C MET A 24 6.85 -5.88 15.64
N GLU A 25 7.44 -6.86 16.32
CA GLU A 25 8.89 -6.99 16.44
C GLU A 25 9.53 -7.22 15.08
N ARG A 26 8.92 -8.09 14.27
CA ARG A 26 9.37 -8.35 12.90
C ARG A 26 9.26 -7.12 12.01
N ILE A 27 8.20 -6.33 12.17
CA ILE A 27 8.02 -5.09 11.41
C ILE A 27 9.06 -4.06 11.81
N VAL A 28 9.29 -3.84 13.09
CA VAL A 28 10.30 -2.92 13.62
C VAL A 28 11.70 -3.29 13.10
N ALA A 29 12.05 -4.59 13.11
CA ALA A 29 13.31 -5.06 12.56
C ALA A 29 13.45 -4.78 11.05
N LYS A 30 12.35 -4.89 10.27
CA LYS A 30 12.35 -4.57 8.85
C LYS A 30 12.46 -3.08 8.58
N ILE A 31 11.86 -2.21 9.38
CA ILE A 31 12.04 -0.75 9.30
C ILE A 31 13.50 -0.40 9.57
N ALA A 32 14.09 -0.95 10.62
CA ALA A 32 15.49 -0.71 10.99
C ALA A 32 16.48 -1.11 9.86
N THR A 33 16.14 -2.12 9.06
CA THR A 33 16.98 -2.62 7.96
C THR A 33 16.50 -2.14 6.57
N GLU A 34 15.55 -1.22 6.48
CA GLU A 34 14.97 -0.68 5.25
C GLU A 34 14.36 -1.74 4.31
N LYS A 35 14.01 -2.92 4.87
CA LYS A 35 13.42 -4.05 4.12
C LYS A 35 11.91 -4.18 4.30
N ILE A 36 11.27 -3.16 4.78
CA ILE A 36 9.82 -3.12 4.95
C ILE A 36 9.12 -2.89 3.61
N SER A 37 7.96 -3.51 3.41
CA SER A 37 7.11 -3.25 2.24
C SER A 37 6.03 -2.21 2.56
N PRO A 38 5.51 -1.47 1.55
CA PRO A 38 4.44 -0.49 1.77
C PRO A 38 3.20 -1.11 2.43
N ARG A 39 2.76 -2.28 1.99
CA ARG A 39 1.64 -3.01 2.61
C ARG A 39 1.90 -3.34 4.08
N ALA A 40 3.13 -3.71 4.44
CA ALA A 40 3.45 -4.02 5.84
C ALA A 40 3.45 -2.75 6.72
N LEU A 41 3.76 -1.57 6.17
CA LEU A 41 3.59 -0.30 6.89
C LEU A 41 2.10 0.03 7.11
N ASN A 42 1.22 -0.22 6.13
CA ASN A 42 -0.22 -0.06 6.32
C ASN A 42 -0.75 -1.03 7.40
N GLN A 43 -0.24 -2.27 7.45
CA GLN A 43 -0.57 -3.21 8.52
C GLN A 43 -0.06 -2.74 9.89
N LEU A 44 1.12 -2.10 9.94
CA LEU A 44 1.62 -1.45 11.16
C LEU A 44 0.69 -0.35 11.61
N GLN A 45 0.29 0.56 10.72
CA GLN A 45 -0.61 1.66 11.01
C GLN A 45 -1.94 1.14 11.61
N ASN A 46 -2.57 0.12 11.00
CA ASN A 46 -3.78 -0.51 11.51
C ASN A 46 -3.56 -1.13 12.91
N SER A 47 -2.40 -1.77 13.13
CA SER A 47 -2.05 -2.33 14.43
C SER A 47 -1.87 -1.24 15.49
N LEU A 48 -1.26 -0.11 15.16
CA LEU A 48 -1.12 1.02 16.07
C LEU A 48 -2.47 1.64 16.45
N VAL A 49 -3.42 1.70 15.51
CA VAL A 49 -4.80 2.11 15.80
C VAL A 49 -5.45 1.15 16.82
N THR A 50 -5.32 -0.16 16.60
CA THR A 50 -5.84 -1.18 17.54
C THR A 50 -5.17 -1.09 18.91
N ILE A 51 -3.85 -0.86 18.95
CA ILE A 51 -3.10 -0.68 20.20
C ILE A 51 -3.62 0.54 20.98
N ASP A 52 -3.90 1.64 20.32
CA ASP A 52 -4.42 2.85 21.00
C ASP A 52 -5.85 2.63 21.51
N GLN A 53 -6.68 1.91 20.78
CA GLN A 53 -8.01 1.52 21.26
C GLN A 53 -7.90 0.64 22.51
N LEU A 54 -6.99 -0.35 22.49
CA LEU A 54 -6.74 -1.20 23.64
C LEU A 54 -6.18 -0.41 24.83
N LYS A 55 -5.22 0.50 24.61
CA LYS A 55 -4.70 1.39 25.66
C LYS A 55 -5.81 2.22 26.31
N ASN A 56 -6.69 2.79 25.53
CA ASN A 56 -7.81 3.60 26.02
C ASN A 56 -8.78 2.73 26.86
N TYR A 57 -9.14 1.55 26.37
CA TYR A 57 -9.94 0.60 27.12
C TYR A 57 -9.29 0.22 28.45
N LEU A 58 -7.99 -0.11 28.46
CA LEU A 58 -7.24 -0.47 29.67
C LEU A 58 -7.14 0.67 30.69
N LYS A 59 -7.13 1.94 30.24
CA LYS A 59 -7.15 3.12 31.14
C LYS A 59 -8.49 3.28 31.87
N GLU A 60 -9.58 2.83 31.25
CA GLU A 60 -10.93 2.92 31.84
C GLU A 60 -11.21 1.78 32.83
N THR A 61 -10.35 0.75 32.87
CA THR A 61 -10.49 -0.35 33.83
C THR A 61 -10.10 0.10 35.25
N ALA A 62 -10.59 -0.64 36.28
CA ALA A 62 -10.23 -0.40 37.68
C ALA A 62 -8.84 -0.96 38.07
N HIS A 63 -8.05 -1.44 37.10
CA HIS A 63 -6.80 -2.15 37.35
C HIS A 63 -5.56 -1.23 37.31
N ASN A 64 -5.21 -0.64 38.47
CA ASN A 64 -4.11 0.31 38.61
C ASN A 64 -2.78 -0.16 38.00
N THR A 65 -2.50 -1.46 38.02
CA THR A 65 -1.27 -2.02 37.47
C THR A 65 -1.23 -1.90 35.93
N LEU A 66 -2.36 -2.16 35.26
CA LEU A 66 -2.48 -2.03 33.81
C LEU A 66 -2.45 -0.56 33.40
N ILE A 67 -3.17 0.30 34.13
CA ILE A 67 -3.15 1.74 33.89
C ILE A 67 -1.72 2.31 33.95
N LYS A 68 -0.93 1.91 34.95
CA LYS A 68 0.48 2.32 35.05
C LYS A 68 1.31 1.85 33.86
N GLN A 69 1.11 0.60 33.41
CA GLN A 69 1.81 0.08 32.23
C GLN A 69 1.48 0.88 30.98
N VAL A 70 0.19 1.13 30.72
CA VAL A 70 -0.26 1.91 29.57
C VAL A 70 0.27 3.35 29.59
N ASN A 71 0.25 4.01 30.74
CA ASN A 71 0.73 5.40 30.87
C ASN A 71 2.24 5.55 30.63
N ASN A 72 3.00 4.46 30.77
CA ASN A 72 4.45 4.45 30.51
C ASN A 72 4.79 4.13 29.05
N LEU A 73 3.80 3.83 28.18
CA LEU A 73 4.04 3.57 26.76
C LEU A 73 4.12 4.89 26.00
N PRO A 74 5.08 5.01 25.09
CA PRO A 74 5.17 6.17 24.23
C PRO A 74 3.96 6.30 23.30
N ASP A 75 3.64 7.53 22.98
CA ASP A 75 2.64 7.87 21.97
C ASP A 75 3.17 7.52 20.58
N THR A 76 2.28 7.01 19.72
CA THR A 76 2.57 6.64 18.33
C THR A 76 1.66 7.37 17.33
N ASN A 77 0.96 8.41 17.74
CA ASN A 77 0.04 9.15 16.88
C ASN A 77 0.76 9.76 15.66
N LEU A 78 1.94 10.37 15.88
CA LEU A 78 2.72 10.93 14.79
C LEU A 78 3.13 9.89 13.74
N ILE A 79 3.48 8.68 14.20
CA ILE A 79 3.83 7.56 13.32
C ILE A 79 2.63 7.12 12.49
N LYS A 80 1.46 6.96 13.13
CA LYS A 80 0.21 6.59 12.44
C LYS A 80 -0.17 7.63 11.38
N ASP A 81 -0.20 8.90 11.77
CA ASP A 81 -0.55 10.00 10.90
C ASP A 81 0.42 10.13 9.72
N LEU A 82 1.71 9.91 9.97
CA LEU A 82 2.73 9.95 8.94
C LEU A 82 2.53 8.85 7.90
N ILE A 83 2.27 7.61 8.33
CA ILE A 83 2.02 6.49 7.43
C ILE A 83 0.72 6.72 6.66
N GLU A 84 -0.37 7.06 7.33
CA GLU A 84 -1.70 7.28 6.74
C GLU A 84 -1.70 8.40 5.69
N LYS A 85 -1.01 9.51 5.95
CA LYS A 85 -0.90 10.62 5.00
C LYS A 85 -0.03 10.32 3.80
N THR A 86 1.00 9.48 3.98
CA THR A 86 2.01 9.23 2.95
C THR A 86 1.64 8.08 2.04
N LEU A 87 1.11 6.97 2.59
CA LEU A 87 0.89 5.75 1.83
C LEU A 87 -0.55 5.62 1.32
N ASP A 88 -0.66 5.10 0.11
CA ASP A 88 -1.95 4.63 -0.40
C ASP A 88 -2.45 3.46 0.45
N PRO A 89 -3.73 3.44 0.89
CA PRO A 89 -4.29 2.35 1.69
C PRO A 89 -4.17 0.98 1.03
N GLU A 90 -4.24 0.94 -0.31
CA GLU A 90 -4.13 -0.28 -1.13
C GLU A 90 -2.71 -0.51 -1.64
N ALA A 91 -1.70 0.16 -1.05
CA ALA A 91 -0.32 0.04 -1.49
C ALA A 91 0.14 -1.41 -1.64
N PRO A 92 0.83 -1.75 -2.75
CA PRO A 92 1.26 -3.12 -3.05
C PRO A 92 2.41 -3.56 -2.13
N VAL A 93 2.74 -4.85 -2.19
CA VAL A 93 3.92 -5.39 -1.47
C VAL A 93 5.23 -4.91 -2.09
N LEU A 94 5.26 -4.81 -3.43
CA LEU A 94 6.47 -4.43 -4.17
C LEU A 94 6.40 -2.96 -4.57
N VAL A 95 7.40 -2.19 -4.20
CA VAL A 95 7.54 -0.77 -4.56
C VAL A 95 7.53 -0.59 -6.10
N SER A 96 8.16 -1.51 -6.83
CA SER A 96 8.24 -1.48 -8.30
C SER A 96 6.90 -1.58 -9.03
N LYS A 97 5.81 -1.91 -8.33
CA LYS A 97 4.46 -1.90 -8.91
C LYS A 97 3.83 -0.51 -9.00
N GLY A 98 4.44 0.49 -8.36
CA GLY A 98 3.88 1.83 -8.28
C GLY A 98 2.64 1.93 -7.40
N HIS A 99 2.01 3.08 -7.37
CA HIS A 99 0.82 3.40 -6.57
C HIS A 99 1.03 3.15 -5.07
N ILE A 100 2.19 3.56 -4.56
CA ILE A 100 2.53 3.40 -3.13
C ILE A 100 2.25 4.65 -2.30
N ILE A 101 2.29 5.82 -2.93
CA ILE A 101 2.06 7.12 -2.27
C ILE A 101 0.62 7.58 -2.48
N ALA A 102 0.01 8.07 -1.41
CA ALA A 102 -1.36 8.57 -1.42
C ALA A 102 -1.51 9.78 -2.36
N THR A 103 -2.66 9.86 -3.02
CA THR A 103 -3.04 11.04 -3.82
C THR A 103 -3.19 12.25 -2.88
N GLY A 104 -2.68 13.40 -3.29
CA GLY A 104 -2.68 14.64 -2.49
C GLY A 104 -1.49 14.76 -1.55
N PHE A 105 -0.60 13.77 -1.47
CA PHE A 105 0.62 13.86 -0.65
C PHE A 105 1.71 14.71 -1.30
N SER A 106 1.88 14.60 -2.63
CA SER A 106 2.88 15.34 -3.40
C SER A 106 2.25 15.93 -4.65
N GLU A 107 2.28 17.27 -4.77
CA GLU A 107 1.74 17.99 -5.94
C GLU A 107 2.46 17.57 -7.22
N ASP A 108 3.78 17.38 -7.17
CA ASP A 108 4.58 16.97 -8.32
C ASP A 108 4.19 15.56 -8.80
N LEU A 109 3.98 14.63 -7.87
CA LEU A 109 3.56 13.28 -8.18
C LEU A 109 2.14 13.26 -8.79
N ASP A 110 1.23 14.03 -8.23
CA ASP A 110 -0.14 14.13 -8.75
C ASP A 110 -0.19 14.80 -10.12
N ALA A 111 0.67 15.79 -10.38
CA ALA A 111 0.82 16.40 -11.71
C ALA A 111 1.33 15.38 -12.74
N LEU A 112 2.33 14.56 -12.40
CA LEU A 112 2.84 13.51 -13.28
C LEU A 112 1.79 12.42 -13.54
N ARG A 113 1.03 12.02 -12.52
CA ARG A 113 -0.08 11.05 -12.67
C ARG A 113 -1.18 11.61 -13.58
N SER A 114 -1.55 12.88 -13.40
CA SER A 114 -2.54 13.55 -14.24
C SER A 114 -2.09 13.63 -15.70
N LEU A 115 -0.81 13.89 -15.95
CA LEU A 115 -0.23 13.88 -17.30
C LEU A 115 -0.36 12.49 -17.93
N ARG A 116 -0.04 11.43 -17.20
CA ARG A 116 -0.22 10.04 -17.65
C ARG A 116 -1.68 9.71 -17.94
N ASP A 117 -2.61 10.10 -17.06
CA ASP A 117 -4.04 9.76 -17.19
C ASP A 117 -4.71 10.52 -18.37
N THR A 118 -4.28 11.76 -18.64
CA THR A 118 -4.69 12.51 -19.83
C THR A 118 -4.14 11.92 -21.13
N SER A 119 -3.13 11.08 -21.05
CA SER A 119 -2.52 10.43 -22.21
C SER A 119 -3.48 9.51 -22.95
N GLN A 120 -4.40 8.84 -22.27
CA GLN A 120 -5.39 7.99 -22.91
C GLN A 120 -6.37 8.82 -23.75
N SER A 121 -6.85 9.94 -23.24
CA SER A 121 -7.74 10.85 -24.00
C SER A 121 -7.03 11.48 -25.21
N HIS A 122 -5.72 11.70 -25.13
CA HIS A 122 -4.93 12.17 -26.28
C HIS A 122 -4.84 11.10 -27.38
N LEU A 123 -4.61 9.83 -27.02
CA LEU A 123 -4.62 8.70 -27.97
C LEU A 123 -5.99 8.53 -28.65
N ASP A 124 -7.09 8.67 -27.89
CA ASP A 124 -8.45 8.56 -28.42
C ASP A 124 -8.77 9.72 -29.38
N ALA A 125 -8.32 10.92 -29.05
CA ALA A 125 -8.43 12.09 -29.93
C ALA A 125 -7.61 11.92 -31.21
N MET A 126 -6.37 11.42 -31.10
CA MET A 126 -5.51 11.08 -32.23
C MET A 126 -6.16 10.02 -33.12
N LEU A 127 -6.66 8.93 -32.53
CA LEU A 127 -7.36 7.87 -33.24
C LEU A 127 -8.58 8.43 -34.01
N THR A 128 -9.37 9.26 -33.36
CA THR A 128 -10.56 9.90 -33.98
C THR A 128 -10.17 10.79 -35.15
N ARG A 129 -9.11 11.59 -34.98
CA ARG A 129 -8.59 12.48 -36.03
C ARG A 129 -8.06 11.69 -37.24
N GLU A 130 -7.23 10.66 -36.98
CA GLU A 130 -6.65 9.85 -38.03
C GLU A 130 -7.69 8.98 -38.74
N THR A 131 -8.71 8.48 -38.05
CA THR A 131 -9.85 7.78 -38.63
C THR A 131 -10.63 8.68 -39.61
N LYS A 132 -10.87 9.93 -39.23
CA LYS A 132 -11.53 10.92 -40.13
C LYS A 132 -10.66 11.27 -41.32
N ARG A 133 -9.33 11.45 -41.13
CA ARG A 133 -8.38 11.79 -42.18
C ARG A 133 -8.25 10.69 -43.22
N THR A 134 -8.11 9.43 -42.77
CA THR A 134 -7.84 8.27 -43.63
C THR A 134 -9.09 7.59 -44.16
N GLN A 135 -10.25 7.83 -43.56
CA GLN A 135 -11.50 7.12 -43.84
C GLN A 135 -11.36 5.59 -43.61
N ILE A 136 -10.55 5.18 -42.62
CA ILE A 136 -10.36 3.78 -42.24
C ILE A 136 -11.12 3.51 -40.95
N PRO A 137 -12.31 2.88 -40.98
CA PRO A 137 -13.12 2.71 -39.77
C PRO A 137 -12.56 1.64 -38.78
N SER A 138 -11.65 0.82 -39.25
CA SER A 138 -11.04 -0.27 -38.46
C SER A 138 -9.66 0.10 -37.88
N LEU A 139 -9.32 1.39 -37.85
CA LEU A 139 -8.07 1.89 -37.30
C LEU A 139 -8.02 1.60 -35.80
N LYS A 140 -6.85 1.21 -35.30
CA LYS A 140 -6.61 1.03 -33.87
C LYS A 140 -5.23 1.56 -33.50
N ILE A 141 -5.15 2.27 -32.37
CA ILE A 141 -3.87 2.55 -31.71
C ILE A 141 -3.71 1.52 -30.59
N ALA A 142 -2.56 0.86 -30.53
CA ALA A 142 -2.25 -0.13 -29.52
C ALA A 142 -0.76 -0.04 -29.13
N PHE A 143 -0.40 -0.64 -28.00
CA PHE A 143 0.95 -0.68 -27.45
C PHE A 143 1.52 -2.11 -27.51
N ASN A 144 2.81 -2.20 -27.81
CA ASN A 144 3.57 -3.44 -27.75
C ASN A 144 4.92 -3.18 -27.09
N ASN A 145 5.33 -4.04 -26.15
CA ASN A 145 6.57 -3.88 -25.38
C ASN A 145 7.84 -3.83 -26.24
N VAL A 146 7.81 -4.36 -27.48
CA VAL A 146 8.98 -4.38 -28.37
C VAL A 146 9.01 -3.16 -29.30
N PHE A 147 7.85 -2.70 -29.76
CA PHE A 147 7.74 -1.66 -30.82
C PHE A 147 7.13 -0.35 -30.33
N GLY A 148 6.66 -0.28 -29.08
CA GLY A 148 5.98 0.87 -28.52
C GLY A 148 4.53 1.01 -29.02
N TYR A 149 4.05 2.25 -29.09
CA TYR A 149 2.75 2.56 -29.65
C TYR A 149 2.75 2.45 -31.18
N TYR A 150 1.68 1.90 -31.74
CA TYR A 150 1.51 1.75 -33.19
C TYR A 150 0.05 1.90 -33.60
N ILE A 151 -0.12 2.28 -34.86
CA ILE A 151 -1.43 2.32 -35.54
C ILE A 151 -1.55 1.02 -36.35
N GLU A 152 -2.59 0.22 -36.10
CA GLU A 152 -2.87 -1.00 -36.83
C GLU A 152 -3.90 -0.76 -37.92
N VAL A 153 -3.52 -1.13 -39.16
CA VAL A 153 -4.35 -1.02 -40.36
C VAL A 153 -4.53 -2.40 -40.97
N ARG A 154 -5.78 -2.81 -41.17
CA ARG A 154 -6.07 -4.06 -41.88
C ARG A 154 -5.62 -3.99 -43.35
N ASN A 155 -5.14 -5.09 -43.89
CA ASN A 155 -4.64 -5.18 -45.29
C ASN A 155 -5.68 -4.70 -46.33
N THR A 156 -6.97 -4.77 -46.03
CA THR A 156 -8.07 -4.26 -46.89
C THR A 156 -8.04 -2.76 -47.09
N HIS A 157 -7.31 -2.01 -46.26
CA HIS A 157 -7.26 -0.54 -46.27
C HIS A 157 -5.83 0.01 -46.42
N LYS A 158 -4.86 -0.81 -46.77
CA LYS A 158 -3.45 -0.39 -46.90
C LYS A 158 -3.23 0.73 -47.89
N ASP A 159 -4.05 0.76 -48.94
CA ASP A 159 -3.96 1.79 -50.02
C ASP A 159 -4.43 3.19 -49.56
N LYS A 160 -5.03 3.30 -48.37
CA LYS A 160 -5.49 4.54 -47.76
C LYS A 160 -4.49 5.09 -46.71
N VAL A 161 -3.41 4.41 -46.50
CA VAL A 161 -2.38 4.81 -45.52
C VAL A 161 -1.67 6.06 -46.04
N PRO A 162 -1.58 7.14 -45.22
CA PRO A 162 -0.84 8.33 -45.57
C PRO A 162 0.66 8.10 -45.75
N GLU A 163 1.32 8.86 -46.62
CA GLU A 163 2.78 8.75 -46.86
C GLU A 163 3.64 9.15 -45.63
N ASP A 164 3.08 9.96 -44.75
CA ASP A 164 3.74 10.39 -43.51
C ASP A 164 3.77 9.32 -42.42
N TRP A 165 3.13 8.16 -42.62
CA TRP A 165 3.19 7.05 -41.69
C TRP A 165 4.33 6.10 -42.03
N THR A 166 5.20 5.84 -41.08
CA THR A 166 6.30 4.89 -41.22
C THR A 166 5.85 3.48 -40.85
N ARG A 167 5.97 2.53 -41.81
CA ARG A 167 5.65 1.12 -41.55
C ARG A 167 6.68 0.48 -40.64
N LYS A 168 6.25 -0.12 -39.54
CA LYS A 168 7.08 -0.82 -38.55
C LYS A 168 7.05 -2.32 -38.68
N GLN A 169 5.87 -2.89 -38.99
CA GLN A 169 5.69 -4.35 -39.07
C GLN A 169 4.58 -4.72 -40.04
N THR A 170 4.79 -5.80 -40.77
CA THR A 170 3.78 -6.44 -41.61
C THR A 170 3.35 -7.76 -40.95
N LEU A 171 2.04 -7.93 -40.77
CA LEU A 171 1.39 -9.13 -40.28
C LEU A 171 0.57 -9.78 -41.37
N VAL A 172 0.06 -11.00 -41.12
CA VAL A 172 -0.75 -11.75 -42.09
C VAL A 172 -1.99 -10.96 -42.54
N ASN A 173 -2.68 -10.29 -41.60
CA ASN A 173 -3.97 -9.63 -41.83
C ASN A 173 -3.94 -8.11 -41.64
N ALA A 174 -2.82 -7.52 -41.24
CA ALA A 174 -2.68 -6.12 -40.92
C ALA A 174 -1.25 -5.62 -41.10
N GLU A 175 -1.09 -4.31 -41.20
CA GLU A 175 0.21 -3.64 -41.10
C GLU A 175 0.21 -2.67 -39.93
N ARG A 176 1.38 -2.49 -39.31
CA ARG A 176 1.56 -1.59 -38.17
C ARG A 176 2.43 -0.40 -38.57
N TYR A 177 1.92 0.75 -38.24
CA TYR A 177 2.55 2.05 -38.60
C TYR A 177 2.81 2.89 -37.36
N VAL A 178 3.70 3.82 -37.51
CA VAL A 178 4.08 4.81 -36.49
C VAL A 178 4.12 6.19 -37.15
N THR A 179 3.67 7.21 -36.43
CA THR A 179 3.82 8.62 -36.79
C THR A 179 4.84 9.30 -35.91
N GLU A 180 5.42 10.42 -36.32
CA GLU A 180 6.33 11.19 -35.46
C GLU A 180 5.61 11.73 -34.21
N GLU A 181 4.34 12.12 -34.34
CA GLU A 181 3.52 12.53 -33.20
C GLU A 181 3.35 11.38 -32.17
N LEU A 182 3.12 10.16 -32.65
CA LEU A 182 2.96 8.99 -31.77
C LEU A 182 4.27 8.61 -31.07
N LYS A 183 5.42 8.80 -31.71
CA LYS A 183 6.75 8.59 -31.11
C LYS A 183 7.06 9.64 -30.02
N THR A 184 6.76 10.91 -30.31
CA THR A 184 6.96 12.00 -29.33
C THR A 184 6.11 11.76 -28.11
N PHE A 185 4.85 11.43 -28.31
CA PHE A 185 3.91 11.10 -27.26
C PHE A 185 4.36 9.89 -26.42
N GLU A 186 4.85 8.82 -27.07
CA GLU A 186 5.41 7.65 -26.38
C GLU A 186 6.59 8.04 -25.47
N SER A 187 7.51 8.87 -25.99
CA SER A 187 8.66 9.34 -25.22
C SER A 187 8.22 10.13 -23.98
N GLU A 188 7.20 10.99 -24.11
CA GLU A 188 6.66 11.77 -22.99
C GLU A 188 6.03 10.89 -21.90
N ILE A 189 5.25 9.86 -22.30
CA ILE A 189 4.64 8.92 -21.37
C ILE A 189 5.70 8.10 -20.63
N LEU A 190 6.67 7.53 -21.36
CA LEU A 190 7.74 6.74 -20.76
C LEU A 190 8.55 7.54 -19.75
N GLN A 191 8.89 8.80 -20.08
CA GLN A 191 9.55 9.70 -19.16
C GLN A 191 8.69 10.03 -17.93
N ALA A 192 7.38 10.19 -18.10
CA ALA A 192 6.48 10.43 -16.98
C ALA A 192 6.40 9.21 -16.05
N ASP A 193 6.29 8.00 -16.60
CA ASP A 193 6.25 6.76 -15.83
C ASP A 193 7.56 6.52 -15.05
N GLU A 194 8.71 6.75 -15.67
CA GLU A 194 10.01 6.67 -15.00
C GLU A 194 10.09 7.67 -13.84
N ARG A 195 9.70 8.92 -14.07
CA ARG A 195 9.69 9.96 -13.02
C ARG A 195 8.73 9.65 -11.89
N ILE A 196 7.54 9.11 -12.19
CA ILE A 196 6.60 8.66 -11.17
C ILE A 196 7.24 7.60 -10.28
N GLN A 197 7.87 6.57 -10.88
CA GLN A 197 8.51 5.49 -10.12
C GLN A 197 9.67 6.01 -9.26
N GLU A 198 10.53 6.86 -9.80
CA GLU A 198 11.64 7.47 -9.06
C GLU A 198 11.14 8.31 -7.87
N LEU A 199 10.14 9.15 -8.11
CA LEU A 199 9.58 10.01 -7.07
C LEU A 199 8.86 9.20 -5.98
N GLU A 200 8.05 8.21 -6.35
CA GLU A 200 7.40 7.31 -5.39
C GLU A 200 8.43 6.56 -4.54
N GLN A 201 9.50 6.05 -5.16
CA GLN A 201 10.58 5.39 -4.44
C GLN A 201 11.31 6.35 -3.49
N HIS A 202 11.60 7.56 -3.94
CA HIS A 202 12.24 8.59 -3.11
C HIS A 202 11.39 8.92 -1.87
N LEU A 203 10.11 9.23 -2.07
CA LEU A 203 9.18 9.54 -0.98
C LEU A 203 9.01 8.37 -0.01
N TYR A 204 9.02 7.14 -0.52
CA TYR A 204 8.95 5.94 0.31
C TYR A 204 10.20 5.75 1.17
N VAL A 205 11.39 5.95 0.61
CA VAL A 205 12.66 5.91 1.38
C VAL A 205 12.70 7.01 2.44
N GLU A 206 12.22 8.21 2.11
CA GLU A 206 12.10 9.31 3.06
C GLU A 206 11.15 8.97 4.23
N LEU A 207 10.01 8.33 3.93
CA LEU A 207 9.10 7.83 4.96
C LEU A 207 9.80 6.85 5.90
N ILE A 208 10.52 5.85 5.36
CA ILE A 208 11.27 4.89 6.18
C ILE A 208 12.29 5.59 7.07
N GLY A 209 13.05 6.56 6.51
CA GLY A 209 14.02 7.34 7.28
C GLY A 209 13.40 8.13 8.44
N LYS A 210 12.19 8.66 8.27
CA LYS A 210 11.43 9.31 9.34
C LYS A 210 11.00 8.29 10.40
N LEU A 211 10.48 7.13 9.99
CA LEU A 211 10.06 6.07 10.92
C LEU A 211 11.23 5.48 11.73
N GLN A 212 12.43 5.47 11.16
CA GLN A 212 13.63 5.02 11.89
C GLN A 212 13.98 5.88 13.11
N GLN A 213 13.58 7.15 13.13
CA GLN A 213 13.78 8.03 14.26
C GLN A 213 12.93 7.64 15.48
N ASP A 214 11.82 6.95 15.23
CA ASP A 214 10.84 6.57 16.27
C ASP A 214 10.85 5.05 16.58
N LEU A 215 11.90 4.32 16.17
CA LEU A 215 12.02 2.88 16.40
C LEU A 215 11.91 2.48 17.87
N ASP A 216 12.45 3.29 18.79
CA ASP A 216 12.35 3.00 20.23
C ASP A 216 10.91 3.02 20.72
N ALA A 217 10.10 3.98 20.24
CA ALA A 217 8.68 4.04 20.56
C ALA A 217 7.92 2.82 20.05
N LEU A 218 8.18 2.40 18.81
CA LEU A 218 7.58 1.20 18.23
C LEU A 218 7.99 -0.06 18.99
N LYS A 219 9.28 -0.21 19.33
CA LYS A 219 9.82 -1.34 20.06
C LYS A 219 9.20 -1.48 21.45
N ARG A 220 9.10 -0.39 22.21
CA ARG A 220 8.49 -0.41 23.54
C ARG A 220 7.01 -0.78 23.50
N ASN A 221 6.27 -0.34 22.48
CA ASN A 221 4.89 -0.77 22.27
C ASN A 221 4.83 -2.26 21.89
N ALA A 222 5.71 -2.76 21.02
CA ALA A 222 5.80 -4.18 20.67
C ALA A 222 6.05 -5.08 21.88
N GLU A 223 7.03 -4.72 22.73
CA GLU A 223 7.34 -5.43 23.98
C GLU A 223 6.14 -5.49 24.94
N ALA A 224 5.39 -4.39 25.06
CA ALA A 224 4.20 -4.38 25.92
C ALA A 224 3.09 -5.30 25.36
N ILE A 225 2.86 -5.27 24.05
CA ILE A 225 1.87 -6.12 23.37
C ILE A 225 2.27 -7.60 23.56
N ALA A 226 3.52 -7.97 23.30
CA ALA A 226 3.99 -9.33 23.52
C ALA A 226 3.80 -9.79 24.98
N LYS A 227 4.06 -8.90 25.95
CA LYS A 227 3.82 -9.19 27.36
C LYS A 227 2.33 -9.38 27.68
N TRP A 228 1.45 -8.55 27.16
CA TRP A 228 0.01 -8.70 27.38
C TRP A 228 -0.53 -9.97 26.73
N ASP A 229 -0.01 -10.35 25.57
CA ASP A 229 -0.38 -11.61 24.90
C ASP A 229 -0.03 -12.82 25.76
N VAL A 230 1.20 -12.94 26.24
CA VAL A 230 1.63 -14.02 27.15
C VAL A 230 0.80 -14.03 28.44
N LEU A 231 0.55 -12.87 29.05
CA LEU A 231 -0.20 -12.80 30.31
C LEU A 231 -1.68 -13.16 30.11
N SER A 232 -2.30 -12.83 28.99
CA SER A 232 -3.67 -13.22 28.64
C SER A 232 -3.78 -14.72 28.37
N CYS A 233 -2.79 -15.31 27.66
CA CYS A 233 -2.70 -16.76 27.47
C CYS A 233 -2.60 -17.52 28.80
N PHE A 234 -1.73 -17.07 29.73
CA PHE A 234 -1.64 -17.68 31.06
C PHE A 234 -2.94 -17.55 31.85
N ALA A 235 -3.70 -16.46 31.71
CA ALA A 235 -4.97 -16.32 32.37
C ALA A 235 -6.00 -17.36 31.84
N THR A 236 -6.04 -17.58 30.53
CA THR A 236 -6.92 -18.59 29.92
C THR A 236 -6.60 -20.01 30.44
N VAL A 237 -5.30 -20.37 30.45
CA VAL A 237 -4.87 -21.68 30.98
C VAL A 237 -5.23 -21.82 32.48
N SER A 238 -5.02 -20.78 33.28
CA SER A 238 -5.37 -20.80 34.71
C SER A 238 -6.87 -21.00 34.93
N TYR A 239 -7.71 -20.37 34.12
CA TYR A 239 -9.15 -20.52 34.17
C TYR A 239 -9.60 -21.95 33.82
N THR A 240 -9.01 -22.56 32.78
CA THR A 240 -9.41 -23.90 32.31
C THR A 240 -8.83 -25.06 33.10
N HIS A 241 -7.64 -24.92 33.71
CA HIS A 241 -6.93 -26.01 34.37
C HIS A 241 -6.81 -25.89 35.89
N LEU A 242 -6.88 -24.67 36.47
CA LEU A 242 -6.72 -24.45 37.92
C LEU A 242 -8.04 -24.31 38.68
N THR A 243 -9.16 -24.06 37.97
CA THR A 243 -10.50 -24.22 38.54
C THR A 243 -10.87 -25.69 38.53
N LEU A 244 -10.30 -26.46 39.45
CA LEU A 244 -10.84 -27.80 39.76
C LEU A 244 -12.28 -27.64 40.21
N PRO A 245 -13.23 -28.45 39.67
CA PRO A 245 -14.58 -28.49 40.21
C PRO A 245 -14.48 -28.95 41.67
N THR A 246 -14.76 -28.05 42.61
CA THR A 246 -15.01 -28.34 44.02
C THR A 246 -16.31 -29.10 44.17
N SER A 247 -16.53 -30.19 43.44
CA SER A 247 -17.68 -31.09 43.55
C SER A 247 -17.20 -32.50 43.91
N TYR A 248 -16.39 -32.62 44.94
CA TYR A 248 -16.28 -33.84 45.77
C TYR A 248 -16.29 -33.40 47.25
N ALA A 249 -17.40 -32.88 47.71
CA ALA A 249 -17.76 -32.94 49.11
C ALA A 249 -19.06 -33.75 49.16
N VAL A 250 -18.92 -34.96 49.64
CA VAL A 250 -19.98 -35.90 50.07
C VAL A 250 -20.86 -35.25 51.12
#